data_6d6f198e7c8a07f0ab56a6974e69a023
#
_entry.id   6d6f198e7c8a07f0ab56a6974e69a023
#
_cell.length_a   1.000
_cell.length_b   1.000
_cell.length_c   1.000
_cell.angle_alpha   90.00
_cell.angle_beta   90.00
_cell.angle_gamma   90.00
#
_symmetry.space_group_name_H-M   'P 1'
#
loop_
_entity.id
_entity.type
_entity.pdbx_description
1 polymer ?
#
loop_
_entity_poly.entity_id
_entity_poly.type
_entity_poly.pdbx_seq_one_letter_code
_entity_poly.pdbx_strand_id
1 'polypeptide(L)'
;MSRLSLPAGAGLLSLVLAACGPGPAATPQLTLVPGNDSIVAPFAEATDAAWLGGERWAVLLPGGPQADIVDFAGRTRVPLGTKATLENPFSVFRATDTLYVAEPFKRRLTLWALDGTFVRNDPASDLVRGALPRARDGKGHFYTELRPSAGPDGSGNRDSAVVVELDGNKVDTVAKLAPIDLAKVASPTGERFERRVFSGVDRWGVYPDGTVWLARVYHNRVDFRLPDGKTEKGQPLPDRVLEVTRADRELFVRKFPEELRGTAEQLPFAPIKAAFTSAFADTQGRIWLEGSRSVTDSVQRYNVVGRDGRLQFVALLPGTGRVIAASPTHLLIADLMREGIRLRLAPMPVFPAASSDTSK
;
A
#
# COMPACT_ATOMS: atom_id res chain seq x y z
N MET A 1 -58.04 32.23 -67.17
CA MET A 1 -56.88 31.51 -67.63
C MET A 1 -55.65 32.14 -66.98
N SER A 2 -55.22 31.68 -65.81
CA SER A 2 -54.04 32.19 -65.10
C SER A 2 -53.21 31.02 -64.67
N ARG A 3 -51.98 30.93 -65.14
CA ARG A 3 -50.99 29.91 -64.81
C ARG A 3 -50.24 30.35 -63.56
N LEU A 4 -50.28 29.55 -62.50
CA LEU A 4 -49.40 29.67 -61.34
C LEU A 4 -48.12 28.87 -61.55
N SER A 5 -46.98 29.49 -61.50
CA SER A 5 -45.65 28.85 -61.47
C SER A 5 -45.22 28.67 -60.04
N LEU A 6 -44.84 27.48 -59.60
CA LEU A 6 -44.21 27.16 -58.36
C LEU A 6 -42.68 27.32 -58.48
N PRO A 7 -41.97 27.84 -57.48
CA PRO A 7 -40.51 27.80 -57.39
C PRO A 7 -40.04 26.54 -56.70
N ALA A 8 -39.03 25.88 -57.32
CA ALA A 8 -38.32 24.75 -56.79
C ALA A 8 -37.33 25.23 -55.71
N GLY A 9 -37.60 24.87 -54.45
CA GLY A 9 -36.70 25.09 -53.34
C GLY A 9 -35.67 23.95 -53.25
N ALA A 10 -34.42 24.23 -53.56
CA ALA A 10 -33.30 23.32 -53.32
C ALA A 10 -32.94 23.33 -51.82
N GLY A 11 -33.30 22.31 -51.06
CA GLY A 11 -32.89 22.11 -49.69
C GLY A 11 -31.47 21.62 -49.62
N LEU A 12 -30.55 22.46 -49.13
CA LEU A 12 -29.20 22.04 -48.77
C LEU A 12 -29.28 21.19 -47.52
N LEU A 13 -29.01 19.89 -47.65
CA LEU A 13 -28.82 18.93 -46.53
C LEU A 13 -27.40 19.11 -45.99
N SER A 14 -27.22 19.88 -44.93
CA SER A 14 -25.95 20.00 -44.22
C SER A 14 -25.69 18.70 -43.44
N LEU A 15 -24.82 17.82 -43.95
CA LEU A 15 -24.27 16.69 -43.20
C LEU A 15 -23.33 17.24 -42.10
N VAL A 16 -23.81 17.23 -40.86
CA VAL A 16 -22.95 17.43 -39.69
C VAL A 16 -22.18 16.13 -39.47
N LEU A 17 -20.95 16.03 -39.97
CA LEU A 17 -19.99 15.01 -39.57
C LEU A 17 -19.60 15.26 -38.12
N ALA A 18 -20.27 14.54 -37.21
CA ALA A 18 -19.80 14.42 -35.84
C ALA A 18 -18.41 13.74 -35.88
N ALA A 19 -17.35 14.50 -35.76
CA ALA A 19 -16.01 14.00 -35.53
C ALA A 19 -16.00 13.31 -34.15
N CYS A 20 -16.19 11.98 -34.15
CA CYS A 20 -15.82 11.16 -32.98
C CYS A 20 -14.32 11.32 -32.77
N GLY A 21 -13.93 12.23 -31.87
CA GLY A 21 -12.55 12.28 -31.38
C GLY A 21 -12.15 10.91 -30.79
N PRO A 22 -10.88 10.54 -30.84
CA PRO A 22 -10.42 9.31 -30.21
C PRO A 22 -10.86 9.33 -28.74
N GLY A 23 -11.64 8.32 -28.34
CA GLY A 23 -12.03 8.13 -26.94
C GLY A 23 -10.77 8.04 -26.07
N PRO A 24 -10.87 8.32 -24.77
CA PRO A 24 -9.72 8.24 -23.85
C PRO A 24 -9.06 6.87 -24.02
N ALA A 25 -7.74 6.87 -24.25
CA ALA A 25 -6.97 5.64 -24.44
C ALA A 25 -7.18 4.71 -23.24
N ALA A 26 -7.49 3.45 -23.49
CA ALA A 26 -7.68 2.46 -22.44
C ALA A 26 -6.40 2.34 -21.60
N THR A 27 -6.53 2.35 -20.28
CA THR A 27 -5.39 2.18 -19.36
C THR A 27 -4.70 0.84 -19.66
N PRO A 28 -3.38 0.82 -19.91
CA PRO A 28 -2.64 -0.41 -20.15
C PRO A 28 -2.79 -1.40 -19.02
N GLN A 29 -2.94 -2.69 -19.35
CA GLN A 29 -2.95 -3.78 -18.37
C GLN A 29 -1.77 -4.71 -18.62
N LEU A 30 -1.09 -5.12 -17.57
CA LEU A 30 0.06 -6.00 -17.63
C LEU A 30 -0.12 -7.18 -16.68
N THR A 31 0.16 -8.38 -17.16
CA THR A 31 0.20 -9.57 -16.32
C THR A 31 1.61 -9.75 -15.76
N LEU A 32 1.72 -9.80 -14.44
CA LEU A 32 2.96 -10.13 -13.76
C LEU A 32 3.20 -11.65 -13.89
N VAL A 33 4.39 -12.00 -14.34
CA VAL A 33 4.81 -13.41 -14.48
C VAL A 33 5.94 -13.68 -13.51
N PRO A 34 5.65 -14.27 -12.33
CA PRO A 34 6.70 -14.66 -11.39
C PRO A 34 7.61 -15.71 -11.99
N GLY A 35 8.91 -15.59 -11.71
CA GLY A 35 9.90 -16.59 -12.09
C GLY A 35 9.66 -17.95 -11.40
N ASN A 36 10.34 -18.98 -11.89
CA ASN A 36 10.26 -20.33 -11.33
C ASN A 36 11.10 -20.48 -10.05
N ASP A 37 12.16 -19.68 -9.90
CA ASP A 37 12.99 -19.68 -8.71
C ASP A 37 12.20 -19.18 -7.50
N SER A 38 12.26 -19.96 -6.43
CA SER A 38 11.50 -19.67 -5.22
C SER A 38 12.26 -20.06 -3.98
N ILE A 39 11.99 -19.35 -2.90
CA ILE A 39 12.46 -19.67 -1.56
C ILE A 39 11.23 -19.90 -0.68
N VAL A 40 11.19 -21.04 -0.01
CA VAL A 40 10.07 -21.40 0.89
C VAL A 40 10.48 -21.11 2.33
N ALA A 41 9.57 -20.46 3.05
CA ALA A 41 9.71 -20.19 4.47
C ALA A 41 8.49 -20.78 5.23
N PRO A 42 8.70 -21.53 6.33
CA PRO A 42 7.64 -22.20 7.08
C PRO A 42 6.88 -21.22 8.01
N PHE A 43 6.40 -20.10 7.47
CA PHE A 43 5.69 -19.04 8.22
C PHE A 43 4.35 -18.74 7.57
N ALA A 44 3.42 -18.23 8.39
CA ALA A 44 2.05 -18.00 7.95
C ALA A 44 1.91 -16.84 6.94
N GLU A 45 2.79 -15.85 7.01
CA GLU A 45 2.76 -14.71 6.09
C GLU A 45 4.13 -13.98 6.02
N ALA A 46 4.29 -13.15 4.99
CA ALA A 46 5.30 -12.09 4.92
C ALA A 46 4.59 -10.75 4.94
N THR A 47 4.90 -9.91 5.92
CA THR A 47 4.14 -8.67 6.15
C THR A 47 4.77 -7.44 5.54
N ASP A 48 6.10 -7.41 5.45
CA ASP A 48 6.86 -6.28 4.94
C ASP A 48 8.22 -6.74 4.43
N ALA A 49 8.83 -5.99 3.52
CA ALA A 49 10.16 -6.31 3.02
C ALA A 49 10.91 -5.05 2.54
N ALA A 50 12.25 -5.11 2.61
CA ALA A 50 13.13 -4.09 2.09
C ALA A 50 14.21 -4.71 1.19
N TRP A 51 14.44 -4.09 0.03
CA TRP A 51 15.50 -4.49 -0.89
C TRP A 51 16.89 -4.12 -0.38
N LEU A 52 17.83 -5.07 -0.38
CA LEU A 52 19.18 -4.89 0.16
C LEU A 52 20.26 -4.69 -0.93
N GLY A 53 19.90 -4.91 -2.18
CA GLY A 53 20.82 -4.88 -3.32
C GLY A 53 20.84 -6.23 -4.06
N GLY A 54 21.06 -6.21 -5.39
CA GLY A 54 20.98 -7.42 -6.21
C GLY A 54 19.61 -8.11 -6.06
N GLU A 55 19.63 -9.40 -5.79
CA GLU A 55 18.43 -10.21 -5.51
C GLU A 55 18.25 -10.52 -4.00
N ARG A 56 18.76 -9.65 -3.13
CA ARG A 56 18.71 -9.81 -1.67
C ARG A 56 17.64 -8.91 -1.06
N TRP A 57 16.93 -9.47 -0.07
CA TRP A 57 15.80 -8.82 0.59
C TRP A 57 15.82 -9.11 2.10
N ALA A 58 15.51 -8.11 2.91
CA ALA A 58 15.09 -8.34 4.29
C ALA A 58 13.57 -8.51 4.27
N VAL A 59 13.06 -9.60 4.85
CA VAL A 59 11.64 -9.94 4.85
C VAL A 59 11.17 -10.15 6.28
N LEU A 60 10.09 -9.49 6.68
CA LEU A 60 9.44 -9.74 7.96
C LEU A 60 8.48 -10.93 7.87
N LEU A 61 8.68 -11.88 8.76
CA LEU A 61 8.01 -13.18 8.81
C LEU A 61 7.41 -13.40 10.21
N PRO A 62 6.21 -12.90 10.50
CA PRO A 62 5.57 -13.07 11.81
C PRO A 62 5.45 -14.54 12.21
N GLY A 63 5.67 -14.83 13.49
CA GLY A 63 5.56 -16.18 14.06
C GLY A 63 6.82 -17.04 13.96
N GLY A 64 7.93 -16.53 13.43
CA GLY A 64 9.23 -17.20 13.31
C GLY A 64 10.38 -16.45 13.99
N PRO A 65 11.61 -16.55 13.46
CA PRO A 65 12.75 -15.68 13.84
C PRO A 65 12.51 -14.20 13.52
N GLN A 66 11.36 -13.92 12.92
CA GLN A 66 10.72 -12.60 12.77
C GLN A 66 11.26 -11.72 11.62
N ALA A 67 12.49 -11.91 11.18
CA ALA A 67 13.04 -11.32 9.97
C ALA A 67 14.14 -12.18 9.40
N ASP A 68 14.14 -12.37 8.07
CA ASP A 68 15.17 -13.10 7.36
C ASP A 68 15.78 -12.23 6.26
N ILE A 69 17.06 -12.45 5.99
CA ILE A 69 17.68 -12.07 4.73
C ILE A 69 17.48 -13.23 3.76
N VAL A 70 16.81 -12.93 2.64
CA VAL A 70 16.52 -13.85 1.57
C VAL A 70 17.38 -13.46 0.37
N ASP A 71 18.17 -14.39 -0.16
CA ASP A 71 19.04 -14.19 -1.33
C ASP A 71 18.66 -15.20 -2.41
N PHE A 72 18.05 -14.72 -3.50
CA PHE A 72 17.62 -15.59 -4.59
C PHE A 72 18.78 -16.07 -5.46
N ALA A 73 19.82 -15.24 -5.67
CA ALA A 73 21.01 -15.64 -6.42
C ALA A 73 21.77 -16.76 -5.71
N GLY A 74 21.95 -16.62 -4.38
CA GLY A 74 22.59 -17.65 -3.54
C GLY A 74 21.66 -18.77 -3.11
N ARG A 75 20.34 -18.67 -3.37
CA ARG A 75 19.28 -19.56 -2.88
C ARG A 75 19.35 -19.81 -1.37
N THR A 76 19.65 -18.75 -0.63
CA THR A 76 19.82 -18.82 0.82
C THR A 76 18.75 -18.01 1.55
N ARG A 77 18.49 -18.42 2.78
CA ARG A 77 17.68 -17.71 3.75
C ARG A 77 18.38 -17.76 5.10
N VAL A 78 18.69 -16.61 5.65
CA VAL A 78 19.43 -16.48 6.91
C VAL A 78 18.64 -15.57 7.84
N PRO A 79 18.38 -15.95 9.10
CA PRO A 79 17.75 -15.07 10.07
C PRO A 79 18.51 -13.75 10.24
N LEU A 80 17.78 -12.64 10.21
CA LEU A 80 18.29 -11.33 10.59
C LEU A 80 18.27 -11.23 12.11
N GLY A 81 19.41 -11.51 12.73
CA GLY A 81 19.51 -11.55 14.19
C GLY A 81 18.93 -12.82 14.81
N THR A 82 18.68 -12.77 16.09
CA THR A 82 18.12 -13.85 16.91
C THR A 82 16.90 -13.31 17.69
N LYS A 83 16.12 -14.19 18.34
CA LYS A 83 15.05 -13.77 19.26
C LYS A 83 15.54 -12.84 20.38
N ALA A 84 16.83 -12.90 20.75
CA ALA A 84 17.42 -12.00 21.72
C ALA A 84 17.69 -10.60 21.14
N THR A 85 17.90 -10.49 19.82
CA THR A 85 18.21 -9.23 19.14
C THR A 85 17.01 -8.60 18.45
N LEU A 86 16.02 -9.40 17.99
CA LEU A 86 14.76 -8.92 17.40
C LEU A 86 13.56 -9.54 18.12
N GLU A 87 12.59 -8.70 18.52
CA GLU A 87 11.37 -9.15 19.17
C GLU A 87 10.15 -8.42 18.59
N ASN A 88 9.28 -9.18 17.92
CA ASN A 88 8.04 -8.70 17.29
C ASN A 88 8.26 -7.47 16.40
N PRO A 89 9.14 -7.54 15.38
CA PRO A 89 9.34 -6.45 14.44
C PRO A 89 8.02 -6.18 13.68
N PHE A 90 7.73 -4.90 13.48
CA PHE A 90 6.48 -4.44 12.88
C PHE A 90 6.66 -3.92 11.45
N SER A 91 7.78 -3.27 11.17
CA SER A 91 8.11 -2.77 9.83
C SER A 91 9.61 -2.81 9.60
N VAL A 92 9.98 -2.92 8.33
CA VAL A 92 11.36 -2.84 7.86
C VAL A 92 11.45 -1.84 6.72
N PHE A 93 12.46 -0.99 6.73
CA PHE A 93 12.73 -0.08 5.63
C PHE A 93 14.22 0.16 5.47
N ARG A 94 14.63 0.44 4.27
CA ARG A 94 16.00 0.82 3.94
C ARG A 94 16.06 2.34 3.71
N ALA A 95 17.09 2.98 4.27
CA ALA A 95 17.48 4.33 3.89
C ALA A 95 19.00 4.36 3.69
N THR A 96 19.43 4.80 2.50
CA THR A 96 20.84 4.71 2.06
C THR A 96 21.43 3.32 2.26
N ASP A 97 22.43 3.17 3.10
CA ASP A 97 23.17 1.92 3.37
C ASP A 97 22.79 1.28 4.71
N THR A 98 21.65 1.67 5.27
CA THR A 98 21.19 1.17 6.57
C THR A 98 19.79 0.54 6.42
N LEU A 99 19.64 -0.63 6.99
CA LEU A 99 18.36 -1.30 7.19
C LEU A 99 17.86 -0.96 8.60
N TYR A 100 16.63 -0.49 8.68
CA TYR A 100 15.93 -0.15 9.91
C TYR A 100 14.82 -1.14 10.19
N VAL A 101 14.76 -1.69 11.39
CA VAL A 101 13.69 -2.58 11.83
C VAL A 101 13.01 -1.99 13.05
N ALA A 102 11.70 -1.75 12.96
CA ALA A 102 10.95 -1.16 14.07
C ALA A 102 10.39 -2.25 14.98
N GLU A 103 10.69 -2.13 16.28
CA GLU A 103 10.26 -3.04 17.36
C GLU A 103 9.38 -2.27 18.38
N PRO A 104 8.06 -2.15 18.18
CA PRO A 104 7.18 -1.34 19.02
C PRO A 104 7.16 -1.78 20.48
N PHE A 105 7.19 -3.08 20.75
CA PHE A 105 7.18 -3.60 22.13
C PHE A 105 8.46 -3.28 22.91
N LYS A 106 9.59 -3.12 22.21
CA LYS A 106 10.86 -2.68 22.79
C LYS A 106 11.05 -1.17 22.69
N ARG A 107 10.14 -0.45 22.05
CA ARG A 107 10.21 0.99 21.80
C ARG A 107 11.56 1.41 21.21
N ARG A 108 12.00 0.70 20.16
CA ARG A 108 13.30 0.97 19.52
C ARG A 108 13.29 0.67 18.02
N LEU A 109 14.23 1.29 17.31
CA LEU A 109 14.71 0.85 16.00
C LEU A 109 15.98 0.01 16.22
N THR A 110 16.05 -1.14 15.56
CA THR A 110 17.34 -1.84 15.38
C THR A 110 17.90 -1.48 14.00
N LEU A 111 19.18 -1.14 13.98
CA LEU A 111 19.89 -0.73 12.77
C LEU A 111 20.86 -1.84 12.36
N TRP A 112 20.86 -2.12 11.07
CA TRP A 112 21.64 -3.19 10.46
C TRP A 112 22.33 -2.67 9.20
N ALA A 113 23.53 -3.13 8.93
CA ALA A 113 24.15 -2.99 7.64
C ALA A 113 23.42 -3.86 6.59
N LEU A 114 23.58 -3.56 5.29
CA LEU A 114 22.88 -4.29 4.22
C LEU A 114 23.36 -5.74 4.07
N ASP A 115 24.47 -6.11 4.69
CA ASP A 115 24.93 -7.50 4.76
C ASP A 115 24.27 -8.31 5.88
N GLY A 116 23.51 -7.65 6.77
CA GLY A 116 22.85 -8.24 7.91
C GLY A 116 23.63 -8.12 9.22
N THR A 117 24.75 -7.40 9.23
CA THR A 117 25.51 -7.12 10.45
C THR A 117 24.75 -6.14 11.35
N PHE A 118 24.54 -6.50 12.61
CA PHE A 118 23.94 -5.59 13.59
C PHE A 118 24.85 -4.39 13.85
N VAL A 119 24.27 -3.19 13.82
CA VAL A 119 24.99 -1.93 14.05
C VAL A 119 24.72 -1.41 15.47
N ARG A 120 23.45 -1.11 15.77
CA ARG A 120 23.05 -0.58 17.09
C ARG A 120 21.52 -0.58 17.26
N ASN A 121 21.10 -0.25 18.48
CA ASN A 121 19.70 0.08 18.78
C ASN A 121 19.56 1.59 18.99
N ASP A 122 18.53 2.19 18.41
CA ASP A 122 18.13 3.56 18.64
C ASP A 122 16.79 3.55 19.40
N PRO A 123 16.70 4.18 20.59
CA PRO A 123 15.44 4.23 21.33
C PRO A 123 14.40 5.07 20.61
N ALA A 124 13.13 4.75 20.82
CA ALA A 124 12.03 5.58 20.33
C ALA A 124 12.08 6.97 20.96
N SER A 125 11.84 8.00 20.16
CA SER A 125 11.85 9.39 20.65
C SER A 125 10.59 9.70 21.45
N ASP A 126 10.75 10.33 22.61
CA ASP A 126 9.63 10.81 23.43
C ASP A 126 8.91 12.01 22.77
N LEU A 127 9.58 12.74 21.87
CA LEU A 127 8.99 13.83 21.10
C LEU A 127 7.77 13.37 20.28
N VAL A 128 7.76 12.11 19.88
CA VAL A 128 6.66 11.46 19.13
C VAL A 128 5.95 10.39 19.96
N ARG A 129 5.95 10.54 21.29
CA ARG A 129 5.28 9.62 22.23
C ARG A 129 5.74 8.16 22.08
N GLY A 130 6.97 7.94 21.67
CA GLY A 130 7.52 6.61 21.44
C GLY A 130 7.05 5.94 20.15
N ALA A 131 6.39 6.66 19.24
CA ALA A 131 6.09 6.14 17.91
C ALA A 131 7.39 5.93 17.13
N LEU A 132 7.47 4.80 16.42
CA LEU A 132 8.67 4.45 15.66
C LEU A 132 8.59 4.94 14.23
N PRO A 133 9.69 5.48 13.68
CA PRO A 133 9.80 5.83 12.29
C PRO A 133 9.51 4.64 11.34
N ARG A 134 8.90 4.95 10.20
CA ARG A 134 8.60 4.01 9.12
C ARG A 134 9.27 4.38 7.81
N ALA A 135 9.86 5.58 7.74
CA ALA A 135 10.60 6.06 6.59
C ALA A 135 11.65 7.07 7.02
N ARG A 136 12.64 7.27 6.16
CA ARG A 136 13.67 8.29 6.28
C ARG A 136 13.97 8.87 4.91
N ASP A 137 14.08 10.21 4.80
CA ASP A 137 14.44 10.87 3.55
C ASP A 137 15.97 10.90 3.32
N GLY A 138 16.38 11.45 2.17
CA GLY A 138 17.80 11.59 1.81
C GLY A 138 18.56 12.64 2.64
N LYS A 139 17.85 13.53 3.35
CA LYS A 139 18.44 14.51 4.27
C LYS A 139 18.64 13.94 5.67
N GLY A 140 18.04 12.79 5.95
CA GLY A 140 18.16 12.10 7.22
C GLY A 140 16.99 12.33 8.19
N HIS A 141 15.93 13.03 7.76
CA HIS A 141 14.74 13.22 8.57
C HIS A 141 13.95 11.92 8.66
N PHE A 142 13.45 11.61 9.84
CA PHE A 142 12.60 10.47 10.08
C PHE A 142 11.12 10.86 9.97
N TYR A 143 10.30 9.91 9.51
CA TYR A 143 8.87 10.08 9.40
C TYR A 143 8.14 8.98 10.16
N THR A 144 7.13 9.37 10.94
CA THR A 144 6.31 8.45 11.71
C THR A 144 4.84 8.83 11.70
N GLU A 145 3.99 7.86 12.02
CA GLU A 145 2.56 8.05 12.19
C GLU A 145 2.22 8.20 13.66
N LEU A 146 1.71 9.35 14.04
CA LEU A 146 1.14 9.54 15.36
C LEU A 146 -0.35 9.18 15.32
N ARG A 147 -0.71 8.15 16.05
CA ARG A 147 -2.10 7.79 16.26
C ARG A 147 -2.78 8.82 17.14
N PRO A 148 -4.05 9.16 16.88
CA PRO A 148 -4.78 10.08 17.75
C PRO A 148 -4.88 9.52 19.17
N SER A 149 -4.85 10.39 20.13
CA SER A 149 -5.26 10.06 21.50
C SER A 149 -6.76 9.80 21.54
N ALA A 150 -7.25 9.03 22.51
CA ALA A 150 -8.68 8.95 22.79
C ALA A 150 -9.22 10.37 23.03
N GLY A 151 -10.46 10.63 22.57
CA GLY A 151 -11.12 11.91 22.82
C GLY A 151 -11.14 12.23 24.33
N PRO A 152 -11.25 13.50 24.72
CA PRO A 152 -11.23 13.95 26.12
C PRO A 152 -12.32 13.30 26.97
N ASP A 153 -13.40 12.87 26.34
CA ASP A 153 -14.57 12.23 26.95
C ASP A 153 -14.44 10.70 27.02
N GLY A 154 -13.34 10.12 26.58
CA GLY A 154 -13.16 8.67 26.50
C GLY A 154 -14.11 7.97 25.50
N SER A 155 -14.85 8.74 24.69
CA SER A 155 -15.88 8.22 23.78
C SER A 155 -15.35 7.35 22.66
N GLY A 156 -14.05 7.18 22.51
CA GLY A 156 -13.43 6.47 21.41
C GLY A 156 -13.56 7.19 20.06
N ASN A 157 -14.16 8.37 20.06
CA ASN A 157 -14.22 9.26 18.90
C ASN A 157 -12.81 9.82 18.69
N ARG A 158 -12.05 9.17 17.80
CA ARG A 158 -10.65 9.50 17.55
C ARG A 158 -10.55 10.45 16.39
N ASP A 159 -9.78 11.52 16.57
CA ASP A 159 -9.29 12.32 15.45
C ASP A 159 -8.47 11.47 14.49
N SER A 160 -8.22 11.99 13.30
CA SER A 160 -7.35 11.34 12.33
C SER A 160 -5.92 11.21 12.86
N ALA A 161 -5.23 10.13 12.49
CA ALA A 161 -3.79 10.06 12.64
C ALA A 161 -3.10 11.14 11.79
N VAL A 162 -1.87 11.48 12.15
CA VAL A 162 -1.04 12.44 11.41
C VAL A 162 0.31 11.81 11.10
N VAL A 163 0.87 12.17 9.96
CA VAL A 163 2.28 11.89 9.63
C VAL A 163 3.09 13.08 10.11
N VAL A 164 4.14 12.82 10.87
CA VAL A 164 5.08 13.83 11.34
C VAL A 164 6.47 13.55 10.82
N GLU A 165 7.21 14.63 10.57
CA GLU A 165 8.63 14.65 10.27
C GLU A 165 9.41 14.97 11.54
N LEU A 166 10.50 14.23 11.79
CA LEU A 166 11.45 14.48 12.88
C LEU A 166 12.78 14.92 12.29
N ASP A 167 13.18 16.14 12.59
CA ASP A 167 14.48 16.71 12.28
C ASP A 167 15.20 17.06 13.60
N GLY A 168 16.06 16.19 14.07
CA GLY A 168 16.67 16.32 15.41
C GLY A 168 15.61 16.40 16.51
N ASN A 169 15.51 17.59 17.14
CA ASN A 169 14.55 17.87 18.21
C ASN A 169 13.25 18.56 17.70
N LYS A 170 13.12 18.75 16.40
CA LYS A 170 11.95 19.39 15.80
C LYS A 170 10.98 18.34 15.28
N VAL A 171 9.69 18.55 15.52
CA VAL A 171 8.60 17.70 15.04
C VAL A 171 7.60 18.58 14.29
N ASP A 172 7.45 18.33 13.00
CA ASP A 172 6.49 19.03 12.13
C ASP A 172 5.41 18.07 11.64
N THR A 173 4.16 18.50 11.69
CA THR A 173 3.06 17.74 11.08
C THR A 173 3.06 17.98 9.57
N VAL A 174 3.31 16.92 8.80
CA VAL A 174 3.38 17.00 7.33
C VAL A 174 2.09 16.58 6.64
N ALA A 175 1.30 15.69 7.25
CA ALA A 175 0.02 15.28 6.68
C ALA A 175 -0.97 14.81 7.75
N LYS A 176 -2.27 15.00 7.47
CA LYS A 176 -3.38 14.41 8.19
C LYS A 176 -3.92 13.21 7.41
N LEU A 177 -4.13 12.08 8.07
CA LEU A 177 -4.69 10.86 7.48
C LEU A 177 -6.22 10.83 7.68
N ALA A 178 -6.91 10.03 6.90
CA ALA A 178 -8.34 9.85 7.04
C ALA A 178 -8.70 9.21 8.40
N PRO A 179 -9.85 9.54 8.99
CA PRO A 179 -10.36 8.86 10.18
C PRO A 179 -10.53 7.36 9.93
N ILE A 180 -10.34 6.57 10.99
CA ILE A 180 -10.64 5.14 10.96
C ILE A 180 -12.16 4.96 10.96
N ASP A 181 -12.67 4.11 10.08
CA ASP A 181 -14.10 3.74 10.07
C ASP A 181 -14.43 2.86 11.28
N LEU A 182 -15.07 3.46 12.28
CA LEU A 182 -15.44 2.83 13.54
C LEU A 182 -16.95 2.59 13.60
N ALA A 183 -17.34 1.51 14.26
CA ALA A 183 -18.72 1.23 14.62
C ALA A 183 -18.83 1.02 16.13
N LYS A 184 -19.94 1.47 16.71
CA LYS A 184 -20.31 1.11 18.07
C LYS A 184 -20.75 -0.34 18.12
N VAL A 185 -20.23 -1.09 19.06
CA VAL A 185 -20.62 -2.47 19.35
C VAL A 185 -20.92 -2.61 20.84
N ALA A 186 -21.94 -3.37 21.16
CA ALA A 186 -22.25 -3.69 22.55
C ALA A 186 -21.14 -4.59 23.14
N SER A 187 -20.81 -4.36 24.40
CA SER A 187 -19.90 -5.21 25.15
C SER A 187 -20.47 -5.45 26.58
N PRO A 188 -20.02 -6.48 27.29
CA PRO A 188 -20.49 -6.73 28.66
C PRO A 188 -20.26 -5.56 29.63
N THR A 189 -19.31 -4.69 29.34
CA THR A 189 -18.93 -3.52 30.15
C THR A 189 -19.49 -2.20 29.60
N GLY A 190 -20.37 -2.24 28.58
CA GLY A 190 -20.93 -1.06 27.94
C GLY A 190 -20.71 -1.05 26.43
N GLU A 191 -20.73 0.15 25.83
CA GLU A 191 -20.46 0.33 24.41
C GLU A 191 -18.94 0.50 24.18
N ARG A 192 -18.44 -0.08 23.11
CA ARG A 192 -17.07 0.15 22.62
C ARG A 192 -17.06 0.46 21.14
N PHE A 193 -16.00 1.10 20.66
CA PHE A 193 -15.79 1.36 19.25
C PHE A 193 -14.83 0.33 18.65
N GLU A 194 -15.28 -0.33 17.59
CA GLU A 194 -14.51 -1.30 16.84
C GLU A 194 -14.35 -0.85 15.40
N ARG A 195 -13.15 -1.04 14.85
CA ARG A 195 -12.93 -0.80 13.43
C ARG A 195 -13.76 -1.78 12.60
N ARG A 196 -14.45 -1.25 11.57
CA ARG A 196 -15.16 -2.13 10.63
C ARG A 196 -14.17 -3.00 9.86
N VAL A 197 -14.41 -4.29 9.86
CA VAL A 197 -13.66 -5.25 9.04
C VAL A 197 -13.85 -4.90 7.56
N PHE A 198 -12.81 -5.00 6.76
CA PHE A 198 -12.71 -4.58 5.36
C PHE A 198 -12.78 -3.07 5.09
N SER A 199 -12.90 -2.21 6.11
CA SER A 199 -12.67 -0.79 5.93
C SER A 199 -11.19 -0.50 5.63
N GLY A 200 -10.93 0.49 4.79
CA GLY A 200 -9.58 0.91 4.46
C GLY A 200 -9.00 1.91 5.45
N VAL A 201 -7.72 2.17 5.29
CA VAL A 201 -6.99 3.29 5.89
C VAL A 201 -6.10 3.92 4.86
N ASP A 202 -5.83 5.21 4.99
CA ASP A 202 -4.81 5.86 4.18
C ASP A 202 -3.46 5.15 4.35
N ARG A 203 -2.70 5.10 3.26
CA ARG A 203 -1.31 4.60 3.26
C ARG A 203 -0.40 5.76 2.88
N TRP A 204 0.82 5.71 3.37
CA TRP A 204 1.78 6.77 3.12
C TRP A 204 3.21 6.24 3.10
N GLY A 205 4.09 7.02 2.53
CA GLY A 205 5.53 6.82 2.58
C GLY A 205 6.25 8.08 2.10
N VAL A 206 7.57 8.01 2.04
CA VAL A 206 8.42 9.17 1.78
C VAL A 206 9.43 8.82 0.71
N TYR A 207 9.62 9.71 -0.24
CA TYR A 207 10.70 9.61 -1.22
C TYR A 207 12.01 10.20 -0.66
N PRO A 208 13.15 9.84 -1.26
CA PRO A 208 14.44 10.39 -0.83
C PRO A 208 14.54 11.92 -0.90
N ASP A 209 13.75 12.57 -1.74
CA ASP A 209 13.69 14.04 -1.85
C ASP A 209 12.85 14.70 -0.73
N GLY A 210 12.24 13.93 0.17
CA GLY A 210 11.38 14.42 1.25
C GLY A 210 9.90 14.58 0.84
N THR A 211 9.53 14.25 -0.40
CA THR A 211 8.12 14.24 -0.81
C THR A 211 7.38 13.11 -0.12
N VAL A 212 6.28 13.42 0.58
CA VAL A 212 5.40 12.43 1.21
C VAL A 212 4.26 12.10 0.26
N TRP A 213 4.14 10.83 -0.14
CA TRP A 213 2.98 10.35 -0.89
C TRP A 213 1.90 9.82 0.06
N LEU A 214 0.65 10.04 -0.30
CA LEU A 214 -0.54 9.74 0.52
C LEU A 214 -1.58 9.05 -0.35
N ALA A 215 -1.69 7.74 -0.25
CA ALA A 215 -2.77 6.99 -0.88
C ALA A 215 -4.05 7.16 -0.04
N ARG A 216 -5.02 7.92 -0.58
CA ARG A 216 -6.27 8.32 0.06
C ARG A 216 -7.36 7.30 -0.18
N VAL A 217 -7.65 6.48 0.81
CA VAL A 217 -8.56 5.34 0.66
C VAL A 217 -10.00 5.73 0.33
N TYR A 218 -10.53 6.80 0.93
CA TYR A 218 -11.90 7.27 0.67
C TYR A 218 -12.04 8.12 -0.60
N HIS A 219 -10.92 8.52 -1.19
CA HIS A 219 -10.90 9.28 -2.44
C HIS A 219 -10.35 8.48 -3.61
N ASN A 220 -9.87 7.27 -3.35
CA ASN A 220 -9.23 6.37 -4.31
C ASN A 220 -8.25 7.11 -5.23
N ARG A 221 -7.26 7.81 -4.64
CA ARG A 221 -6.22 8.56 -5.35
C ARG A 221 -4.93 8.64 -4.53
N VAL A 222 -3.86 9.11 -5.14
CA VAL A 222 -2.59 9.40 -4.45
C VAL A 222 -2.32 10.90 -4.48
N ASP A 223 -2.20 11.51 -3.31
CA ASP A 223 -1.78 12.91 -3.15
C ASP A 223 -0.28 12.95 -2.81
N PHE A 224 0.38 14.09 -3.11
CA PHE A 224 1.79 14.31 -2.80
C PHE A 224 1.97 15.60 -2.02
N ARG A 225 2.65 15.51 -0.88
CA ARG A 225 3.05 16.65 -0.06
C ARG A 225 4.52 16.91 -0.35
N LEU A 226 4.78 17.99 -1.07
CA LEU A 226 6.12 18.39 -1.47
C LEU A 226 6.92 18.97 -0.29
N PRO A 227 8.27 18.96 -0.35
CA PRO A 227 9.12 19.50 0.71
C PRO A 227 8.90 21.00 0.99
N ASP A 228 8.42 21.77 -0.01
CA ASP A 228 8.07 23.20 0.14
C ASP A 228 6.72 23.42 0.86
N GLY A 229 6.05 22.35 1.19
CA GLY A 229 4.79 22.42 1.90
C GLY A 229 3.55 22.39 1.00
N LYS A 230 3.65 22.45 -0.31
CA LYS A 230 2.51 22.33 -1.20
C LYS A 230 1.98 20.89 -1.24
N THR A 231 0.68 20.78 -1.45
CA THR A 231 0.03 19.47 -1.67
C THR A 231 -0.53 19.41 -3.08
N GLU A 232 -0.05 18.46 -3.84
CA GLU A 232 -0.56 18.12 -5.16
C GLU A 232 -1.54 16.96 -5.03
N LYS A 233 -2.77 17.16 -5.51
CA LYS A 233 -3.80 16.13 -5.49
C LYS A 233 -3.73 15.32 -6.77
N GLY A 234 -3.61 14.01 -6.63
CA GLY A 234 -3.69 13.11 -7.77
C GLY A 234 -5.12 13.01 -8.34
N GLN A 235 -5.22 12.38 -9.49
CA GLN A 235 -6.51 12.10 -10.12
C GLN A 235 -7.21 10.93 -9.41
N PRO A 236 -8.56 10.94 -9.30
CA PRO A 236 -9.30 9.77 -8.87
C PRO A 236 -9.01 8.58 -9.78
N LEU A 237 -8.76 7.43 -9.18
CA LEU A 237 -8.50 6.20 -9.91
C LEU A 237 -9.82 5.51 -10.28
N PRO A 238 -9.85 4.69 -11.34
CA PRO A 238 -11.01 3.87 -11.64
C PRO A 238 -11.40 3.02 -10.43
N ASP A 239 -12.64 3.16 -10.01
CA ASP A 239 -13.15 2.48 -8.83
C ASP A 239 -13.74 1.12 -9.21
N ARG A 240 -13.44 0.11 -8.40
CA ARG A 240 -14.08 -1.19 -8.43
C ARG A 240 -14.80 -1.37 -7.10
N VAL A 241 -16.06 -0.98 -7.07
CA VAL A 241 -16.89 -1.15 -5.89
C VAL A 241 -17.13 -2.64 -5.63
N LEU A 242 -16.66 -3.14 -4.50
CA LEU A 242 -16.84 -4.52 -4.05
C LEU A 242 -17.64 -4.54 -2.76
N GLU A 243 -18.84 -5.08 -2.81
CA GLU A 243 -19.62 -5.32 -1.60
C GLU A 243 -18.97 -6.39 -0.73
N VAL A 244 -19.14 -6.26 0.58
CA VAL A 244 -18.72 -7.29 1.55
C VAL A 244 -19.81 -8.35 1.61
N THR A 245 -19.56 -9.47 0.95
CA THR A 245 -20.51 -10.60 0.85
C THR A 245 -20.50 -11.47 2.12
N ARG A 246 -21.48 -12.35 2.23
CA ARG A 246 -21.51 -13.40 3.26
C ARG A 246 -20.26 -14.29 3.18
N ALA A 247 -19.84 -14.67 1.97
CA ALA A 247 -18.64 -15.50 1.77
C ALA A 247 -17.35 -14.80 2.26
N ASP A 248 -17.25 -13.47 2.11
CA ASP A 248 -16.13 -12.70 2.65
C ASP A 248 -16.08 -12.75 4.18
N ARG A 249 -17.24 -12.61 4.84
CA ARG A 249 -17.34 -12.67 6.30
C ARG A 249 -16.97 -14.06 6.82
N GLU A 250 -17.51 -15.11 6.22
CA GLU A 250 -17.21 -16.49 6.57
C GLU A 250 -15.71 -16.82 6.38
N LEU A 251 -15.10 -16.33 5.29
CA LEU A 251 -13.65 -16.50 5.06
C LEU A 251 -12.81 -15.73 6.08
N PHE A 252 -13.25 -14.54 6.48
CA PHE A 252 -12.58 -13.76 7.53
C PHE A 252 -12.63 -14.48 8.87
N VAL A 253 -13.82 -14.94 9.29
CA VAL A 253 -14.01 -15.65 10.56
C VAL A 253 -13.20 -16.94 10.63
N ARG A 254 -13.10 -17.68 9.52
CA ARG A 254 -12.28 -18.90 9.44
C ARG A 254 -10.78 -18.71 9.68
N LYS A 255 -10.27 -17.48 9.59
CA LYS A 255 -8.86 -17.17 9.92
C LYS A 255 -8.57 -17.21 11.42
N PHE A 256 -9.61 -17.18 12.26
CA PHE A 256 -9.47 -17.22 13.70
C PHE A 256 -9.51 -18.66 14.20
N PRO A 257 -8.80 -18.96 15.31
CA PRO A 257 -8.97 -20.20 16.05
C PRO A 257 -10.44 -20.43 16.39
N GLU A 258 -10.85 -21.68 16.52
CA GLU A 258 -12.27 -22.06 16.69
C GLU A 258 -12.93 -21.37 17.88
N GLU A 259 -12.22 -21.27 18.99
CA GLU A 259 -12.66 -20.61 20.22
C GLU A 259 -12.91 -19.10 20.10
N LEU A 260 -12.29 -18.43 19.09
CA LEU A 260 -12.43 -17.00 18.85
C LEU A 260 -13.42 -16.67 17.71
N ARG A 261 -13.92 -17.66 16.97
CA ARG A 261 -14.81 -17.42 15.81
C ARG A 261 -16.09 -16.72 16.18
N GLY A 262 -16.73 -17.10 17.32
CA GLY A 262 -17.92 -16.42 17.80
C GLY A 262 -17.71 -14.94 18.11
N THR A 263 -16.54 -14.57 18.62
CA THR A 263 -16.16 -13.16 18.79
C THR A 263 -15.91 -12.48 17.45
N ALA A 264 -15.26 -13.16 16.51
CA ALA A 264 -14.98 -12.61 15.18
C ALA A 264 -16.27 -12.36 14.35
N GLU A 265 -17.30 -13.19 14.52
CA GLU A 265 -18.62 -13.01 13.89
C GLU A 265 -19.35 -11.75 14.36
N GLN A 266 -19.11 -11.32 15.60
CA GLN A 266 -19.71 -10.11 16.19
C GLN A 266 -19.00 -8.82 15.78
N LEU A 267 -17.87 -8.90 15.10
CA LEU A 267 -17.18 -7.71 14.62
C LEU A 267 -18.02 -6.97 13.58
N PRO A 268 -18.02 -5.63 13.56
CA PRO A 268 -18.73 -4.87 12.56
C PRO A 268 -18.01 -4.98 11.21
N PHE A 269 -18.76 -5.23 10.16
CA PHE A 269 -18.23 -5.27 8.80
C PHE A 269 -18.61 -4.01 8.03
N ALA A 270 -17.70 -3.50 7.20
CA ALA A 270 -18.01 -2.46 6.25
C ALA A 270 -18.99 -3.01 5.18
N PRO A 271 -19.91 -2.20 4.64
CA PRO A 271 -20.79 -2.65 3.56
C PRO A 271 -20.02 -2.86 2.25
N ILE A 272 -18.97 -2.07 2.04
CA ILE A 272 -18.13 -2.06 0.84
C ILE A 272 -16.68 -2.23 1.27
N LYS A 273 -15.90 -3.02 0.52
CA LYS A 273 -14.46 -3.15 0.74
C LYS A 273 -13.74 -1.86 0.35
N ALA A 274 -12.63 -1.61 1.01
CA ALA A 274 -11.74 -0.51 0.64
C ALA A 274 -11.32 -0.58 -0.84
N ALA A 275 -11.07 0.56 -1.47
CA ALA A 275 -10.58 0.59 -2.84
C ALA A 275 -9.22 -0.14 -2.96
N PHE A 276 -8.38 -0.03 -1.94
CA PHE A 276 -7.11 -0.75 -1.82
C PHE A 276 -6.84 -1.16 -0.37
N THR A 277 -6.03 -2.20 -0.20
CA THR A 277 -5.67 -2.77 1.12
C THR A 277 -4.25 -2.41 1.54
N SER A 278 -3.35 -2.23 0.58
CA SER A 278 -1.94 -1.92 0.78
C SER A 278 -1.44 -0.94 -0.28
N ALA A 279 -0.34 -0.26 0.02
CA ALA A 279 0.37 0.59 -0.93
C ALA A 279 1.86 0.63 -0.59
N PHE A 280 2.70 0.68 -1.62
CA PHE A 280 4.13 0.89 -1.49
C PHE A 280 4.67 1.67 -2.71
N ALA A 281 5.82 2.32 -2.54
CA ALA A 281 6.53 2.95 -3.64
C ALA A 281 7.57 2.01 -4.22
N ASP A 282 7.70 1.96 -5.55
CA ASP A 282 8.84 1.33 -6.19
C ASP A 282 10.03 2.30 -6.33
N THR A 283 11.15 1.78 -6.78
CA THR A 283 12.39 2.57 -6.93
C THR A 283 12.34 3.59 -8.08
N GLN A 284 11.32 3.53 -8.94
CA GLN A 284 11.06 4.54 -9.98
C GLN A 284 10.10 5.64 -9.47
N GLY A 285 9.69 5.56 -8.21
CA GLY A 285 8.78 6.51 -7.57
C GLY A 285 7.31 6.32 -7.97
N ARG A 286 6.94 5.15 -8.51
CA ARG A 286 5.53 4.82 -8.76
C ARG A 286 4.93 4.22 -7.50
N ILE A 287 3.67 4.52 -7.25
CA ILE A 287 2.91 3.96 -6.13
C ILE A 287 2.06 2.81 -6.61
N TRP A 288 2.27 1.65 -6.02
CA TRP A 288 1.50 0.44 -6.25
C TRP A 288 0.40 0.32 -5.21
N LEU A 289 -0.85 0.35 -5.64
CA LEU A 289 -2.02 0.20 -4.78
C LEU A 289 -2.60 -1.19 -4.98
N GLU A 290 -2.52 -2.02 -3.96
CA GLU A 290 -3.10 -3.36 -3.94
C GLU A 290 -4.62 -3.27 -3.80
N GLY A 291 -5.36 -3.50 -4.87
CA GLY A 291 -6.81 -3.45 -4.88
C GLY A 291 -7.44 -4.54 -4.00
N SER A 292 -8.59 -4.25 -3.42
CA SER A 292 -9.38 -5.27 -2.72
C SER A 292 -9.80 -6.39 -3.67
N ARG A 293 -9.93 -7.62 -3.14
CA ARG A 293 -10.34 -8.82 -3.89
C ARG A 293 -11.72 -9.29 -3.46
N SER A 294 -12.46 -9.82 -4.43
CA SER A 294 -13.56 -10.73 -4.16
C SER A 294 -13.02 -12.13 -3.85
N VAL A 295 -13.79 -12.94 -3.14
CA VAL A 295 -13.45 -14.36 -2.91
C VAL A 295 -13.36 -15.18 -4.20
N THR A 296 -13.97 -14.69 -5.27
CA THR A 296 -13.97 -15.33 -6.60
C THR A 296 -12.85 -14.83 -7.51
N ASP A 297 -12.11 -13.80 -7.12
CA ASP A 297 -11.04 -13.25 -7.96
C ASP A 297 -9.84 -14.23 -8.02
N SER A 298 -9.47 -14.60 -9.23
CA SER A 298 -8.30 -15.45 -9.49
C SER A 298 -7.00 -14.65 -9.66
N VAL A 299 -7.09 -13.31 -9.69
CA VAL A 299 -5.94 -12.41 -9.87
C VAL A 299 -5.94 -11.32 -8.81
N GLN A 300 -4.75 -10.92 -8.34
CA GLN A 300 -4.56 -9.71 -7.55
C GLN A 300 -4.30 -8.55 -8.50
N ARG A 301 -5.05 -7.46 -8.31
CA ARG A 301 -4.96 -6.25 -9.12
C ARG A 301 -4.18 -5.18 -8.37
N TYR A 302 -3.29 -4.49 -9.09
CA TYR A 302 -2.57 -3.32 -8.61
C TYR A 302 -2.83 -2.14 -9.54
N ASN A 303 -3.31 -1.02 -9.01
CA ASN A 303 -3.27 0.25 -9.72
C ASN A 303 -1.90 0.88 -9.50
N VAL A 304 -1.18 1.19 -10.58
CA VAL A 304 0.17 1.78 -10.48
C VAL A 304 0.11 3.24 -10.93
N VAL A 305 0.41 4.12 -9.98
CA VAL A 305 0.25 5.57 -10.10
C VAL A 305 1.62 6.23 -10.19
N GLY A 306 1.80 7.15 -11.13
CA GLY A 306 3.03 7.92 -11.29
C GLY A 306 3.16 9.03 -10.24
N ARG A 307 4.32 9.68 -10.20
CA ARG A 307 4.58 10.86 -9.33
C ARG A 307 3.71 12.08 -9.69
N ASP A 308 3.08 12.08 -10.86
CA ASP A 308 2.10 13.07 -11.32
C ASP A 308 0.67 12.79 -10.81
N GLY A 309 0.49 11.75 -10.00
CA GLY A 309 -0.80 11.34 -9.46
C GLY A 309 -1.75 10.71 -10.47
N ARG A 310 -1.26 10.30 -11.64
CA ARG A 310 -2.06 9.65 -12.70
C ARG A 310 -1.84 8.15 -12.72
N LEU A 311 -2.92 7.42 -13.02
CA LEU A 311 -2.84 5.98 -13.27
C LEU A 311 -2.00 5.74 -14.54
N GLN A 312 -0.88 5.06 -14.40
CA GLN A 312 -0.02 4.70 -15.52
C GLN A 312 -0.45 3.36 -16.14
N PHE A 313 -0.75 2.38 -15.32
CA PHE A 313 -1.19 1.06 -15.76
C PHE A 313 -1.81 0.27 -14.61
N VAL A 314 -2.39 -0.86 -14.96
CA VAL A 314 -2.88 -1.85 -14.02
C VAL A 314 -2.03 -3.12 -14.15
N ALA A 315 -1.44 -3.55 -13.04
CA ALA A 315 -0.74 -4.82 -12.97
C ALA A 315 -1.67 -5.92 -12.41
N LEU A 316 -1.63 -7.09 -13.02
CA LEU A 316 -2.42 -8.27 -12.66
C LEU A 316 -1.47 -9.39 -12.25
N LEU A 317 -1.56 -9.84 -11.00
CA LEU A 317 -0.81 -11.00 -10.51
C LEU A 317 -1.75 -12.19 -10.40
N PRO A 318 -1.57 -13.23 -11.24
CA PRO A 318 -2.36 -14.46 -11.16
C PRO A 318 -2.13 -15.22 -9.85
N GLY A 319 -3.17 -15.89 -9.36
CA GLY A 319 -3.12 -16.72 -8.15
C GLY A 319 -3.40 -15.94 -6.87
N THR A 320 -2.93 -16.49 -5.75
CA THR A 320 -3.18 -15.98 -4.39
C THR A 320 -2.07 -15.10 -3.84
N GLY A 321 -0.98 -14.94 -4.59
CA GLY A 321 0.18 -14.15 -4.19
C GLY A 321 -0.11 -12.65 -4.07
N ARG A 322 0.80 -11.97 -3.39
CA ARG A 322 0.83 -10.50 -3.31
C ARG A 322 2.24 -9.97 -3.51
N VAL A 323 2.36 -8.80 -4.10
CA VAL A 323 3.64 -8.06 -4.16
C VAL A 323 3.84 -7.39 -2.81
N ILE A 324 5.00 -7.63 -2.19
CA ILE A 324 5.32 -7.08 -0.86
C ILE A 324 6.41 -6.02 -0.89
N ALA A 325 7.24 -6.01 -1.94
CA ALA A 325 8.30 -5.00 -2.13
C ALA A 325 8.75 -4.94 -3.59
N ALA A 326 9.51 -3.90 -3.91
CA ALA A 326 10.10 -3.69 -5.24
C ALA A 326 11.58 -3.32 -5.17
N SER A 327 12.36 -3.79 -6.16
CA SER A 327 13.71 -3.35 -6.48
C SER A 327 13.73 -2.63 -7.84
N PRO A 328 14.87 -2.12 -8.30
CA PRO A 328 14.96 -1.57 -9.66
C PRO A 328 14.58 -2.54 -10.78
N THR A 329 14.81 -3.84 -10.56
CA THR A 329 14.70 -4.90 -11.58
C THR A 329 13.62 -5.93 -11.29
N HIS A 330 13.17 -6.07 -10.05
CA HIS A 330 12.25 -7.13 -9.63
C HIS A 330 11.20 -6.64 -8.63
N LEU A 331 10.08 -7.33 -8.65
CA LEU A 331 9.04 -7.32 -7.61
C LEU A 331 9.22 -8.58 -6.75
N LEU A 332 9.17 -8.42 -5.43
CA LEU A 332 9.14 -9.55 -4.50
C LEU A 332 7.69 -9.95 -4.25
N ILE A 333 7.37 -11.19 -4.54
CA ILE A 333 6.04 -11.78 -4.41
C ILE A 333 6.04 -12.82 -3.30
N ALA A 334 5.04 -12.74 -2.44
CA ALA A 334 4.76 -13.74 -1.42
C ALA A 334 3.46 -14.49 -1.77
N ASP A 335 3.57 -15.80 -1.97
CA ASP A 335 2.43 -16.69 -2.17
C ASP A 335 2.15 -17.45 -0.88
N LEU A 336 0.92 -17.39 -0.38
CA LEU A 336 0.49 -18.23 0.71
C LEU A 336 0.32 -19.67 0.23
N MET A 337 0.97 -20.60 0.92
CA MET A 337 0.88 -22.04 0.67
C MET A 337 0.21 -22.75 1.86
N ARG A 338 -0.08 -24.03 1.71
CA ARG A 338 -0.65 -24.84 2.79
C ARG A 338 0.30 -24.93 4.01
N GLU A 339 1.60 -24.98 3.77
CA GLU A 339 2.64 -25.22 4.79
C GLU A 339 3.68 -24.09 4.80
N GLY A 340 3.24 -22.84 4.66
CA GLY A 340 4.14 -21.71 4.74
C GLY A 340 3.96 -20.69 3.61
N ILE A 341 5.01 -19.93 3.37
CA ILE A 341 5.08 -18.91 2.33
C ILE A 341 6.14 -19.29 1.30
N ARG A 342 5.80 -19.09 0.03
CA ARG A 342 6.73 -19.13 -1.08
C ARG A 342 7.03 -17.71 -1.55
N LEU A 343 8.30 -17.33 -1.49
CA LEU A 343 8.79 -16.06 -2.03
C LEU A 343 9.29 -16.28 -3.45
N ARG A 344 8.94 -15.40 -4.38
CA ARG A 344 9.36 -15.41 -5.78
C ARG A 344 9.68 -14.02 -6.27
N LEU A 345 10.51 -13.93 -7.31
CA LEU A 345 10.75 -12.68 -8.01
C LEU A 345 9.94 -12.65 -9.31
N ALA A 346 9.36 -11.50 -9.63
CA ALA A 346 8.87 -11.18 -10.97
C ALA A 346 9.69 -10.03 -11.53
N PRO A 347 10.01 -10.02 -12.83
CA PRO A 347 10.66 -8.87 -13.45
C PRO A 347 9.84 -7.59 -13.23
N MET A 348 10.53 -6.49 -12.96
CA MET A 348 9.89 -5.17 -12.92
C MET A 348 9.36 -4.85 -14.33
N PRO A 349 8.08 -4.52 -14.49
CA PRO A 349 7.53 -4.17 -15.79
C PRO A 349 8.25 -2.96 -16.40
N VAL A 350 8.71 -3.13 -17.63
CA VAL A 350 9.28 -2.04 -18.44
C VAL A 350 8.16 -1.41 -19.25
N PHE A 351 7.98 -0.11 -19.10
CA PHE A 351 7.02 0.66 -19.89
C PHE A 351 7.76 1.47 -20.94
N PRO A 352 7.24 1.53 -22.16
CA PRO A 352 7.70 2.55 -23.08
C PRO A 352 7.46 3.91 -22.40
N ALA A 353 8.47 4.77 -22.43
CA ALA A 353 8.31 6.17 -22.01
C ALA A 353 7.08 6.71 -22.75
N ALA A 354 6.17 7.38 -22.00
CA ALA A 354 5.05 8.06 -22.65
C ALA A 354 5.63 8.88 -23.79
N SER A 355 5.21 8.60 -25.02
CA SER A 355 5.58 9.40 -26.16
C SER A 355 5.20 10.83 -25.80
N SER A 356 6.19 11.69 -25.64
CA SER A 356 5.97 13.13 -25.51
C SER A 356 5.32 13.56 -26.82
N ASP A 357 4.00 13.63 -26.80
CA ASP A 357 3.23 14.17 -27.91
C ASP A 357 3.57 15.67 -27.98
N THR A 358 4.68 15.97 -28.67
CA THR A 358 5.04 17.30 -29.10
C THR A 358 4.20 17.63 -30.32
N SER A 359 2.88 17.71 -30.17
CA SER A 359 2.05 18.44 -31.11
C SER A 359 2.10 19.92 -30.71
N LYS A 360 2.93 20.65 -31.43
CA LYS A 360 2.92 22.12 -31.51
C LYS A 360 1.60 22.60 -32.11
#